data_ff5ca2387572ebec1000dcadc072a941
#
_entry.id   ff5ca2387572ebec1000dcadc072a941
#
_cell.length_a   1.000
_cell.length_b   1.000
_cell.length_c   1.000
_cell.angle_alpha   90.00
_cell.angle_beta   90.00
_cell.angle_gamma   90.00
#
_symmetry.space_group_name_H-M   'P 1'
#
loop_
_entity.id
_entity.type
_entity.pdbx_description
1 polymer ?
#
loop_
_entity_poly.entity_id
_entity_poly.type
_entity_poly.pdbx_seq_one_letter_code
_entity_poly.pdbx_strand_id
1 'polypeptide(L)'
;MINFLVPAAHSNGIRDYLDVHGASMRNDFRIVHCEDLAHQKEFARGTYVLAALDQLTPGLAGLLLEIYRQLKDLQGFRFINNPETTLQRFDLLNELSRRGLNEFRPVRAAADHSAIRFPAFLRSERLHEGALSPLLNSESEVQQAIGKALVQGHKLKELLIIEFCETVDETGYYSKYGAFVVGKRILPRSLNYGKDWMLKHSQTEFSLPMVHEELDYMQTNPHEQQLREIFDLAHVDYGRIDYSIKNGRVQTWEINLNPTIGRGLRPSTMKLAPDVDAVRAEGRKYFFQRFETAWKEVELFNDSEPAVELKVRSEIREAARMSEVDEQRLLTATRAILRPVKPLIEPLSLPFLRALGWLAGLNQSPN
;
A
#
# COMPACT_ATOMS: atom_id res chain seq x y z
N MET A 1 -11.58 22.28 0.76
CA MET A 1 -10.60 21.73 1.76
C MET A 1 -10.52 20.22 1.64
N ILE A 2 -9.32 19.69 1.54
CA ILE A 2 -9.03 18.24 1.48
C ILE A 2 -8.49 17.79 2.84
N ASN A 3 -9.27 17.00 3.57
CA ASN A 3 -8.85 16.37 4.83
C ASN A 3 -8.17 15.04 4.50
N PHE A 4 -6.85 14.97 4.62
CA PHE A 4 -6.06 13.77 4.31
C PHE A 4 -5.83 12.97 5.60
N LEU A 5 -6.57 11.87 5.75
CA LEU A 5 -6.56 11.01 6.92
C LEU A 5 -5.48 9.94 6.78
N VAL A 6 -4.53 9.94 7.70
CA VAL A 6 -3.39 9.04 7.69
C VAL A 6 -2.88 8.83 9.12
N PRO A 7 -2.39 7.64 9.50
CA PRO A 7 -1.72 7.46 10.79
C PRO A 7 -0.50 8.40 10.92
N ALA A 8 -0.27 8.92 12.12
CA ALA A 8 0.80 9.89 12.37
C ALA A 8 2.18 9.40 11.91
N ALA A 9 2.48 8.11 12.16
CA ALA A 9 3.72 7.46 11.76
C ALA A 9 3.92 7.37 10.23
N HIS A 10 2.85 7.51 9.46
CA HIS A 10 2.85 7.35 7.99
C HIS A 10 2.57 8.64 7.23
N SER A 11 2.55 9.80 7.90
CA SER A 11 2.20 11.10 7.30
C SER A 11 3.29 11.72 6.42
N ASN A 12 4.51 11.18 6.41
CA ASN A 12 5.65 11.74 5.67
C ASN A 12 5.41 11.84 4.16
N GLY A 13 4.70 10.85 3.55
CA GLY A 13 4.47 10.86 2.10
C GLY A 13 3.74 12.09 1.60
N ILE A 14 2.64 12.47 2.27
CA ILE A 14 1.88 13.67 1.92
C ILE A 14 2.58 14.96 2.36
N ARG A 15 3.27 14.98 3.51
CA ARG A 15 4.06 16.13 3.96
C ARG A 15 5.15 16.46 2.97
N ASP A 16 5.99 15.49 2.61
CA ASP A 16 7.07 15.65 1.64
C ASP A 16 6.57 16.20 0.30
N TYR A 17 5.38 15.74 -0.14
CA TYR A 17 4.73 16.28 -1.34
C TYR A 17 4.38 17.77 -1.18
N LEU A 18 3.65 18.12 -0.12
CA LEU A 18 3.20 19.49 0.11
C LEU A 18 4.37 20.45 0.37
N ASP A 19 5.48 19.96 0.95
CA ASP A 19 6.66 20.77 1.23
C ASP A 19 7.48 21.11 -0.02
N VAL A 20 7.48 20.23 -1.03
CA VAL A 20 8.38 20.35 -2.18
C VAL A 20 7.65 20.59 -3.49
N HIS A 21 6.66 19.78 -3.79
CA HIS A 21 6.02 19.75 -5.12
C HIS A 21 4.61 20.34 -5.13
N GLY A 22 3.90 20.25 -4.03
CA GLY A 22 2.52 20.69 -3.85
C GLY A 22 2.39 21.95 -2.98
N ALA A 23 3.41 22.80 -2.93
CA ALA A 23 3.41 24.00 -2.09
C ALA A 23 2.26 24.98 -2.42
N SER A 24 1.83 25.05 -3.69
CA SER A 24 0.66 25.80 -4.14
C SER A 24 -0.66 25.32 -3.52
N MET A 25 -0.73 24.04 -3.16
CA MET A 25 -1.92 23.40 -2.60
C MET A 25 -1.88 23.25 -1.07
N ARG A 26 -0.84 23.75 -0.42
CA ARG A 26 -0.67 23.57 1.04
C ARG A 26 -1.90 24.03 1.83
N ASN A 27 -2.52 25.13 1.42
CA ASN A 27 -3.69 25.69 2.08
C ASN A 27 -4.99 24.94 1.77
N ASP A 28 -5.00 24.08 0.73
CA ASP A 28 -6.14 23.28 0.34
C ASP A 28 -6.17 21.93 1.09
N PHE A 29 -5.04 21.57 1.74
CA PHE A 29 -4.89 20.32 2.48
C PHE A 29 -4.82 20.53 3.99
N ARG A 30 -5.56 19.66 4.69
CA ARG A 30 -5.42 19.45 6.14
C ARG A 30 -5.02 18.00 6.38
N ILE A 31 -3.83 17.77 6.92
CA ILE A 31 -3.41 16.42 7.35
C ILE A 31 -4.08 16.14 8.70
N VAL A 32 -4.88 15.08 8.76
CA VAL A 32 -5.59 14.63 9.97
C VAL A 32 -5.01 13.28 10.37
N HIS A 33 -4.46 13.20 11.57
CA HIS A 33 -3.98 11.93 12.08
C HIS A 33 -5.15 11.04 12.52
N CYS A 34 -5.14 9.79 12.11
CA CYS A 34 -6.22 8.85 12.43
C CYS A 34 -6.41 8.67 13.95
N GLU A 35 -5.33 8.79 14.71
CA GLU A 35 -5.30 8.71 16.18
C GLU A 35 -6.12 9.85 16.82
N ASP A 36 -6.09 11.06 16.22
CA ASP A 36 -6.82 12.23 16.73
C ASP A 36 -8.35 12.07 16.59
N LEU A 37 -8.81 11.22 15.66
CA LEU A 37 -10.25 10.98 15.45
C LEU A 37 -10.95 10.42 16.69
N ALA A 38 -10.21 9.73 17.58
CA ALA A 38 -10.76 9.21 18.83
C ALA A 38 -11.24 10.32 19.78
N HIS A 39 -10.73 11.54 19.62
CA HIS A 39 -11.08 12.73 20.42
C HIS A 39 -11.94 13.73 19.65
N GLN A 40 -11.95 13.66 18.33
CA GLN A 40 -12.70 14.59 17.48
C GLN A 40 -14.19 14.31 17.53
N LYS A 41 -14.99 15.34 17.80
CA LYS A 41 -16.47 15.26 17.82
C LYS A 41 -17.10 15.92 16.61
N GLU A 42 -16.50 17.00 16.11
CA GLU A 42 -17.02 17.80 15.02
C GLU A 42 -16.20 17.58 13.74
N PHE A 43 -16.91 17.46 12.62
CA PHE A 43 -16.32 17.21 11.32
C PHE A 43 -16.74 18.31 10.33
N ALA A 44 -15.77 19.06 9.83
CA ALA A 44 -16.00 20.09 8.83
C ALA A 44 -16.35 19.44 7.48
N ARG A 45 -17.20 20.10 6.70
CA ARG A 45 -17.53 19.65 5.35
C ARG A 45 -16.31 19.77 4.44
N GLY A 46 -16.21 18.87 3.46
CA GLY A 46 -15.09 18.83 2.53
C GLY A 46 -14.83 17.43 1.98
N THR A 47 -13.69 17.29 1.32
CA THR A 47 -13.21 15.99 0.82
C THR A 47 -12.36 15.31 1.88
N TYR A 48 -12.65 14.05 2.14
CA TYR A 48 -11.94 13.18 3.09
C TYR A 48 -11.24 12.08 2.31
N VAL A 49 -9.91 12.10 2.32
CA VAL A 49 -9.07 11.06 1.69
C VAL A 49 -8.68 10.06 2.76
N LEU A 50 -9.19 8.82 2.64
CA LEU A 50 -8.89 7.75 3.58
C LEU A 50 -7.66 7.00 3.08
N ALA A 51 -6.48 7.54 3.42
CA ALA A 51 -5.20 6.94 3.08
C ALA A 51 -4.80 5.88 4.13
N ALA A 52 -3.94 4.94 3.71
CA ALA A 52 -3.37 3.92 4.60
C ALA A 52 -4.41 3.02 5.32
N LEU A 53 -5.56 2.73 4.69
CA LEU A 53 -6.57 1.83 5.27
C LEU A 53 -5.99 0.46 5.66
N ASP A 54 -5.02 -0.03 4.91
CA ASP A 54 -4.27 -1.27 5.14
C ASP A 54 -3.31 -1.21 6.35
N GLN A 55 -3.02 -0.02 6.86
CA GLN A 55 -2.08 0.21 7.97
C GLN A 55 -2.77 0.57 9.30
N LEU A 56 -4.10 0.69 9.28
CA LEU A 56 -4.87 0.99 10.49
C LEU A 56 -4.90 -0.20 11.46
N THR A 57 -4.82 0.09 12.75
CA THR A 57 -5.15 -0.91 13.77
C THR A 57 -6.64 -1.24 13.72
N PRO A 58 -7.07 -2.41 14.19
CA PRO A 58 -8.50 -2.78 14.18
C PRO A 58 -9.41 -1.75 14.86
N GLY A 59 -8.97 -1.16 15.97
CA GLY A 59 -9.74 -0.13 16.68
C GLY A 59 -9.88 1.17 15.86
N LEU A 60 -8.79 1.64 15.24
CA LEU A 60 -8.83 2.82 14.35
C LEU A 60 -9.66 2.56 13.09
N ALA A 61 -9.55 1.36 12.51
CA ALA A 61 -10.36 0.98 11.36
C ALA A 61 -11.85 0.97 11.70
N GLY A 62 -12.24 0.42 12.86
CA GLY A 62 -13.62 0.44 13.35
C GLY A 62 -14.14 1.85 13.60
N LEU A 63 -13.33 2.72 14.20
CA LEU A 63 -13.70 4.13 14.41
C LEU A 63 -13.88 4.88 13.09
N LEU A 64 -12.95 4.71 12.15
CA LEU A 64 -13.01 5.36 10.84
C LEU A 64 -14.24 4.90 10.05
N LEU A 65 -14.55 3.61 10.11
CA LEU A 65 -15.73 3.04 9.47
C LEU A 65 -17.02 3.64 10.05
N GLU A 66 -17.12 3.81 11.37
CA GLU A 66 -18.28 4.42 12.02
C GLU A 66 -18.44 5.90 11.62
N ILE A 67 -17.34 6.67 11.59
CA ILE A 67 -17.33 8.07 11.12
C ILE A 67 -17.79 8.14 9.65
N TYR A 68 -17.23 7.28 8.79
CA TYR A 68 -17.60 7.20 7.38
C TYR A 68 -19.10 6.96 7.20
N ARG A 69 -19.68 5.98 7.91
CA ARG A 69 -21.11 5.63 7.83
C ARG A 69 -22.04 6.76 8.22
N GLN A 70 -21.65 7.57 9.21
CA GLN A 70 -22.46 8.69 9.65
C GLN A 70 -22.37 9.91 8.70
N LEU A 71 -21.28 10.06 7.94
CA LEU A 71 -21.04 11.25 7.11
C LEU A 71 -21.25 11.03 5.62
N LYS A 72 -21.12 9.79 5.11
CA LYS A 72 -21.03 9.52 3.66
C LYS A 72 -22.21 10.00 2.84
N ASP A 73 -23.41 10.03 3.43
CA ASP A 73 -24.66 10.41 2.76
C ASP A 73 -25.09 11.86 3.06
N LEU A 74 -24.30 12.59 3.86
CA LEU A 74 -24.58 13.99 4.18
C LEU A 74 -24.05 14.91 3.09
N GLN A 75 -24.84 15.94 2.76
CA GLN A 75 -24.43 16.98 1.82
C GLN A 75 -23.13 17.65 2.29
N GLY A 76 -22.22 17.96 1.36
CA GLY A 76 -20.96 18.63 1.64
C GLY A 76 -19.83 17.70 2.10
N PHE A 77 -20.05 16.40 2.16
CA PHE A 77 -19.00 15.41 2.40
C PHE A 77 -18.72 14.58 1.12
N ARG A 78 -17.46 14.44 0.80
CA ARG A 78 -16.97 13.50 -0.24
C ARG A 78 -15.88 12.63 0.37
N PHE A 79 -15.98 11.33 0.16
CA PHE A 79 -14.95 10.39 0.57
C PHE A 79 -14.20 9.85 -0.64
N ILE A 80 -12.89 9.80 -0.55
CA ILE A 80 -11.96 9.17 -1.49
C ILE A 80 -11.41 7.93 -0.78
N ASN A 81 -11.56 6.80 -1.39
CA ASN A 81 -11.53 5.45 -0.82
C ASN A 81 -12.71 5.18 0.13
N ASN A 82 -13.31 4.02 -0.03
CA ASN A 82 -14.42 3.57 0.79
C ASN A 82 -13.94 2.46 1.74
N PRO A 83 -13.94 2.68 3.08
CA PRO A 83 -13.44 1.68 4.03
C PRO A 83 -14.29 0.41 4.11
N GLU A 84 -15.50 0.39 3.53
CA GLU A 84 -16.37 -0.80 3.46
C GLU A 84 -16.02 -1.71 2.28
N THR A 85 -15.47 -1.17 1.18
CA THR A 85 -15.34 -1.90 -0.08
C THR A 85 -13.93 -1.91 -0.66
N THR A 86 -13.05 -0.99 -0.24
CA THR A 86 -11.67 -0.94 -0.73
C THR A 86 -10.93 -2.24 -0.42
N LEU A 87 -10.51 -2.96 -1.47
CA LEU A 87 -9.80 -4.23 -1.33
C LEU A 87 -8.37 -4.00 -0.84
N GLN A 88 -7.97 -4.76 0.17
CA GLN A 88 -6.59 -4.85 0.63
C GLN A 88 -5.80 -5.86 -0.20
N ARG A 89 -4.47 -5.92 -0.02
CA ARG A 89 -3.55 -6.69 -0.86
C ARG A 89 -3.98 -8.13 -1.11
N PHE A 90 -4.33 -8.89 -0.09
CA PHE A 90 -4.74 -10.29 -0.27
C PHE A 90 -6.00 -10.39 -1.13
N ASP A 91 -7.04 -9.66 -0.76
CA ASP A 91 -8.34 -9.72 -1.44
C ASP A 91 -8.24 -9.22 -2.88
N LEU A 92 -7.47 -8.14 -3.11
CA LEU A 92 -7.18 -7.63 -4.45
C LEU A 92 -6.49 -8.69 -5.33
N LEU A 93 -5.36 -9.23 -4.87
CA LEU A 93 -4.59 -10.19 -5.67
C LEU A 93 -5.37 -11.50 -5.90
N ASN A 94 -6.15 -11.94 -4.91
CA ASN A 94 -7.01 -13.11 -5.03
C ASN A 94 -8.12 -12.88 -6.05
N GLU A 95 -8.78 -11.72 -6.03
CA GLU A 95 -9.84 -11.39 -6.98
C GLU A 95 -9.30 -11.21 -8.40
N LEU A 96 -8.14 -10.57 -8.57
CA LEU A 96 -7.45 -10.46 -9.85
C LEU A 96 -7.09 -11.82 -10.45
N SER A 97 -6.57 -12.73 -9.62
CA SER A 97 -6.28 -14.11 -10.05
C SER A 97 -7.56 -14.87 -10.42
N ARG A 98 -8.61 -14.78 -9.60
CA ARG A 98 -9.89 -15.43 -9.86
C ARG A 98 -10.55 -14.99 -11.18
N ARG A 99 -10.40 -13.71 -11.54
CA ARG A 99 -10.87 -13.15 -12.82
C ARG A 99 -9.91 -13.39 -13.98
N GLY A 100 -8.75 -14.00 -13.73
CA GLY A 100 -7.71 -14.21 -14.73
C GLY A 100 -7.03 -12.91 -15.20
N LEU A 101 -7.11 -11.83 -14.42
CA LEU A 101 -6.40 -10.56 -14.67
C LEU A 101 -4.93 -10.65 -14.25
N ASN A 102 -4.61 -11.40 -13.18
CA ASN A 102 -3.26 -11.81 -12.84
C ASN A 102 -3.02 -13.28 -13.17
N GLU A 103 -1.79 -13.62 -13.60
CA GLU A 103 -1.36 -15.01 -13.86
C GLU A 103 -0.84 -15.71 -12.59
N PHE A 104 -0.84 -15.05 -11.45
CA PHE A 104 -0.40 -15.56 -10.17
C PHE A 104 -1.44 -15.28 -9.08
N ARG A 105 -1.38 -16.03 -7.99
CA ARG A 105 -2.30 -15.91 -6.88
C ARG A 105 -1.58 -15.75 -5.54
N PRO A 106 -2.22 -15.11 -4.56
CA PRO A 106 -1.79 -15.14 -3.17
C PRO A 106 -2.41 -16.34 -2.44
N VAL A 107 -1.70 -16.87 -1.44
CA VAL A 107 -2.25 -17.81 -0.46
C VAL A 107 -1.86 -17.34 0.93
N ARG A 108 -2.78 -17.37 1.89
CA ARG A 108 -2.44 -17.04 3.28
C ARG A 108 -1.53 -18.12 3.86
N ALA A 109 -0.42 -17.73 4.51
CA ALA A 109 0.50 -18.68 5.12
C ALA A 109 -0.15 -19.56 6.20
N ALA A 110 -1.25 -19.08 6.80
CA ALA A 110 -2.04 -19.83 7.78
C ALA A 110 -2.99 -20.87 7.14
N ALA A 111 -3.28 -20.77 5.83
CA ALA A 111 -4.18 -21.68 5.12
C ALA A 111 -3.43 -22.90 4.55
N ASP A 112 -4.15 -23.82 3.92
CA ASP A 112 -3.55 -24.86 3.10
C ASP A 112 -2.95 -24.25 1.83
N HIS A 113 -1.68 -24.51 1.59
CA HIS A 113 -0.93 -24.03 0.44
C HIS A 113 -0.25 -25.15 -0.37
N SER A 114 -0.70 -26.39 -0.19
CA SER A 114 -0.19 -27.56 -0.92
C SER A 114 -0.34 -27.46 -2.44
N ALA A 115 -1.32 -26.69 -2.92
CA ALA A 115 -1.59 -26.48 -4.34
C ALA A 115 -0.94 -25.19 -4.91
N ILE A 116 0.05 -24.59 -4.23
CA ILE A 116 0.75 -23.41 -4.74
C ILE A 116 1.71 -23.77 -5.86
N ARG A 117 1.81 -22.93 -6.87
CA ARG A 117 2.81 -23.08 -7.94
C ARG A 117 4.14 -22.49 -7.51
N PHE A 118 5.21 -23.24 -7.76
CA PHE A 118 6.57 -22.77 -7.54
C PHE A 118 7.19 -22.24 -8.84
N PRO A 119 8.16 -21.29 -8.75
CA PRO A 119 8.63 -20.69 -7.52
C PRO A 119 7.59 -19.73 -6.90
N ALA A 120 7.70 -19.51 -5.60
CA ALA A 120 6.86 -18.60 -4.82
C ALA A 120 7.72 -17.77 -3.86
N PHE A 121 7.16 -16.76 -3.22
CA PHE A 121 7.87 -15.97 -2.21
C PHE A 121 6.93 -15.55 -1.07
N LEU A 122 7.52 -15.25 0.08
CA LEU A 122 6.80 -14.79 1.27
C LEU A 122 6.81 -13.27 1.33
N ARG A 123 5.67 -12.65 1.67
CA ARG A 123 5.57 -11.21 1.97
C ARG A 123 4.54 -10.92 3.06
N SER A 124 4.63 -9.73 3.65
CA SER A 124 3.58 -9.21 4.54
C SER A 124 2.42 -8.64 3.73
N GLU A 125 1.19 -8.85 4.20
CA GLU A 125 0.00 -8.23 3.64
C GLU A 125 0.00 -6.71 3.89
N ARG A 126 0.44 -6.27 5.07
CA ARG A 126 0.34 -4.87 5.54
C ARG A 126 1.60 -4.04 5.31
N LEU A 127 2.77 -4.66 5.26
CA LEU A 127 4.03 -3.94 5.12
C LEU A 127 4.42 -3.76 3.65
N HIS A 128 5.02 -2.60 3.34
CA HIS A 128 5.49 -2.25 1.99
C HIS A 128 7.00 -2.47 1.81
N GLU A 129 7.58 -3.43 2.54
CA GLU A 129 9.04 -3.72 2.55
C GLU A 129 9.51 -4.62 1.40
N GLY A 130 8.59 -5.07 0.55
CA GLY A 130 8.88 -6.05 -0.50
C GLY A 130 8.71 -7.49 -0.03
N ALA A 131 9.42 -8.45 -0.67
CA ALA A 131 9.38 -9.84 -0.24
C ALA A 131 10.21 -10.06 1.02
N LEU A 132 9.74 -10.97 1.88
CA LEU A 132 10.39 -11.40 3.12
C LEU A 132 11.29 -12.63 2.89
N SER A 133 11.30 -13.19 1.68
CA SER A 133 12.13 -14.32 1.29
C SER A 133 12.68 -14.13 -0.13
N PRO A 134 13.73 -14.86 -0.52
CA PRO A 134 14.03 -15.11 -1.92
C PRO A 134 12.92 -15.92 -2.59
N LEU A 135 13.07 -16.28 -3.85
CA LEU A 135 12.22 -17.27 -4.50
C LEU A 135 12.40 -18.64 -3.83
N LEU A 136 11.29 -19.27 -3.52
CA LEU A 136 11.16 -20.55 -2.84
C LEU A 136 10.69 -21.59 -3.85
N ASN A 137 11.33 -22.76 -3.89
CA ASN A 137 11.08 -23.79 -4.91
C ASN A 137 10.40 -25.04 -4.34
N SER A 138 10.13 -25.06 -3.03
CA SER A 138 9.51 -26.21 -2.38
C SER A 138 8.71 -25.79 -1.15
N GLU A 139 7.78 -26.65 -0.76
CA GLU A 139 7.00 -26.53 0.48
C GLU A 139 7.91 -26.43 1.72
N SER A 140 9.00 -27.19 1.76
CA SER A 140 9.97 -27.12 2.87
C SER A 140 10.60 -25.74 3.00
N GLU A 141 10.98 -25.11 1.87
CA GLU A 141 11.52 -23.75 1.87
C GLU A 141 10.47 -22.72 2.31
N VAL A 142 9.21 -22.90 1.94
CA VAL A 142 8.09 -22.05 2.41
C VAL A 142 7.95 -22.14 3.93
N GLN A 143 7.96 -23.34 4.49
CA GLN A 143 7.88 -23.55 5.94
C GLN A 143 9.03 -22.87 6.68
N GLN A 144 10.26 -22.99 6.17
CA GLN A 144 11.43 -22.33 6.75
C GLN A 144 11.32 -20.79 6.68
N ALA A 145 10.86 -20.26 5.55
CA ALA A 145 10.66 -18.83 5.37
C ALA A 145 9.61 -18.28 6.35
N ILE A 146 8.49 -18.99 6.53
CA ILE A 146 7.47 -18.64 7.53
C ILE A 146 8.08 -18.64 8.93
N GLY A 147 8.84 -19.69 9.29
CA GLY A 147 9.50 -19.77 10.59
C GLY A 147 10.42 -18.58 10.86
N LYS A 148 11.24 -18.19 9.88
CA LYS A 148 12.12 -17.02 9.97
C LYS A 148 11.31 -15.72 10.16
N ALA A 149 10.25 -15.53 9.40
CA ALA A 149 9.39 -14.35 9.50
C ALA A 149 8.72 -14.24 10.89
N LEU A 150 8.24 -15.35 11.45
CA LEU A 150 7.67 -15.37 12.80
C LEU A 150 8.69 -14.98 13.86
N VAL A 151 9.94 -15.49 13.77
CA VAL A 151 11.04 -15.12 14.68
C VAL A 151 11.41 -13.63 14.55
N GLN A 152 11.23 -13.04 13.37
CA GLN A 152 11.42 -11.60 13.15
C GLN A 152 10.25 -10.75 13.70
N GLY A 153 9.16 -11.38 14.18
CA GLY A 153 8.03 -10.72 14.79
C GLY A 153 6.87 -10.44 13.83
N HIS A 154 6.89 -11.02 12.61
CA HIS A 154 5.72 -10.96 11.73
C HIS A 154 4.59 -11.84 12.27
N LYS A 155 3.34 -11.41 12.07
CA LYS A 155 2.17 -12.17 12.49
C LYS A 155 1.78 -13.17 11.40
N LEU A 156 1.59 -14.45 11.74
CA LEU A 156 1.25 -15.50 10.76
C LEU A 156 0.02 -15.14 9.91
N LYS A 157 -1.00 -14.53 10.51
CA LYS A 157 -2.23 -14.11 9.81
C LYS A 157 -2.00 -13.04 8.75
N GLU A 158 -0.89 -12.28 8.83
CA GLU A 158 -0.51 -11.22 7.89
C GLU A 158 0.52 -11.69 6.85
N LEU A 159 0.96 -12.96 6.91
CA LEU A 159 1.89 -13.51 5.96
C LEU A 159 1.17 -14.12 4.75
N LEU A 160 1.64 -13.74 3.58
CA LEU A 160 1.15 -14.22 2.28
C LEU A 160 2.28 -14.95 1.55
N ILE A 161 1.93 -16.08 0.94
CA ILE A 161 2.75 -16.78 -0.05
C ILE A 161 2.22 -16.33 -1.41
N ILE A 162 3.08 -15.77 -2.24
CA ILE A 162 2.72 -15.28 -3.56
C ILE A 162 3.41 -16.15 -4.61
N GLU A 163 2.65 -16.70 -5.55
CA GLU A 163 3.20 -17.37 -6.73
C GLU A 163 4.02 -16.37 -7.55
N PHE A 164 5.19 -16.77 -7.98
CA PHE A 164 6.04 -15.93 -8.82
C PHE A 164 5.50 -15.87 -10.25
N CYS A 165 5.46 -14.69 -10.81
CA CYS A 165 5.13 -14.44 -12.19
C CYS A 165 6.34 -13.87 -12.90
N GLU A 166 6.94 -14.62 -13.82
CA GLU A 166 8.08 -14.16 -14.62
C GLU A 166 7.64 -13.07 -15.59
N THR A 167 8.28 -11.91 -15.50
CA THR A 167 8.00 -10.73 -16.33
C THR A 167 9.28 -10.14 -16.94
N VAL A 168 10.37 -10.94 -16.98
CA VAL A 168 11.60 -10.55 -17.65
C VAL A 168 11.34 -10.39 -19.15
N ASP A 169 11.88 -9.34 -19.75
CA ASP A 169 11.82 -9.13 -21.19
C ASP A 169 12.93 -9.88 -21.95
N GLU A 170 12.90 -9.79 -23.28
CA GLU A 170 13.88 -10.44 -24.17
C GLU A 170 15.33 -9.92 -23.96
N THR A 171 15.50 -8.74 -23.35
CA THR A 171 16.80 -8.14 -23.04
C THR A 171 17.30 -8.53 -21.64
N GLY A 172 16.51 -9.33 -20.92
CA GLY A 172 16.80 -9.80 -19.56
C GLY A 172 16.59 -8.73 -18.51
N TYR A 173 15.73 -7.74 -18.76
CA TYR A 173 15.30 -6.76 -17.77
C TYR A 173 13.90 -7.06 -17.23
N TYR A 174 13.73 -6.84 -15.93
CA TYR A 174 12.44 -6.65 -15.30
C TYR A 174 12.07 -5.18 -15.38
N SER A 175 10.82 -4.90 -15.74
CA SER A 175 10.26 -3.57 -15.73
C SER A 175 9.16 -3.47 -14.67
N LYS A 176 9.17 -2.39 -13.89
CA LYS A 176 8.13 -2.08 -12.90
C LYS A 176 7.54 -0.71 -13.15
N TYR A 177 6.28 -0.71 -13.50
CA TYR A 177 5.46 0.48 -13.70
C TYR A 177 4.81 0.92 -12.40
N GLY A 178 4.63 2.23 -12.24
CA GLY A 178 3.86 2.81 -11.16
C GLY A 178 2.91 3.87 -11.68
N ALA A 179 1.63 3.79 -11.30
CA ALA A 179 0.62 4.79 -11.65
C ALA A 179 -0.23 5.15 -10.42
N PHE A 180 -0.55 6.43 -10.27
CA PHE A 180 -1.49 6.91 -9.25
C PHE A 180 -2.90 6.95 -9.77
N VAL A 181 -3.87 6.77 -8.88
CA VAL A 181 -5.24 7.20 -9.08
C VAL A 181 -5.57 8.31 -8.08
N VAL A 182 -6.24 9.37 -8.53
CA VAL A 182 -6.84 10.44 -7.71
C VAL A 182 -8.21 10.73 -8.28
N GLY A 183 -9.25 10.33 -7.58
CA GLY A 183 -10.62 10.34 -8.10
C GLY A 183 -10.72 9.50 -9.37
N LYS A 184 -11.07 10.14 -10.49
CA LYS A 184 -11.17 9.46 -11.79
C LYS A 184 -9.90 9.54 -12.65
N ARG A 185 -8.86 10.25 -12.20
CA ARG A 185 -7.63 10.43 -12.97
C ARG A 185 -6.64 9.32 -12.67
N ILE A 186 -6.16 8.65 -13.71
CA ILE A 186 -5.02 7.73 -13.64
C ILE A 186 -3.80 8.45 -14.18
N LEU A 187 -2.73 8.45 -13.39
CA LEU A 187 -1.55 9.27 -13.60
C LEU A 187 -0.30 8.38 -13.55
N PRO A 188 0.22 7.94 -14.72
CA PRO A 188 1.50 7.25 -14.79
C PRO A 188 2.59 8.06 -14.09
N ARG A 189 3.46 7.38 -13.32
CA ARG A 189 4.45 8.05 -12.47
C ARG A 189 5.87 7.58 -12.65
N SER A 190 6.07 6.30 -12.87
CA SER A 190 7.42 5.74 -12.95
C SER A 190 7.45 4.47 -13.78
N LEU A 191 8.56 4.27 -14.47
CA LEU A 191 8.94 3.03 -15.10
C LEU A 191 10.39 2.74 -14.69
N ASN A 192 10.58 1.68 -13.91
CA ASN A 192 11.87 1.28 -13.37
C ASN A 192 12.35 -0.01 -14.01
N TYR A 193 13.65 -0.09 -14.31
CA TYR A 193 14.29 -1.26 -14.90
C TYR A 193 15.37 -1.82 -13.99
N GLY A 194 15.56 -3.13 -14.01
CA GLY A 194 16.65 -3.80 -13.31
C GLY A 194 16.76 -5.27 -13.66
N LYS A 195 17.85 -5.89 -13.21
CA LYS A 195 18.17 -7.30 -13.49
C LYS A 195 17.60 -8.28 -12.45
N ASP A 196 17.07 -7.75 -11.35
CA ASP A 196 16.50 -8.57 -10.27
C ASP A 196 14.97 -8.57 -10.39
N TRP A 197 14.34 -9.72 -10.15
CA TRP A 197 12.90 -9.89 -10.13
C TRP A 197 12.22 -8.99 -9.07
N MET A 198 12.93 -8.72 -7.96
CA MET A 198 12.47 -7.79 -6.93
C MET A 198 13.13 -6.43 -7.10
N LEU A 199 12.59 -5.61 -7.98
CA LEU A 199 13.09 -4.27 -8.22
C LEU A 199 12.94 -3.37 -7.01
N LYS A 200 14.06 -3.10 -6.33
CA LYS A 200 14.20 -2.05 -5.33
C LYS A 200 14.73 -0.78 -5.99
N HIS A 201 14.32 0.38 -5.48
CA HIS A 201 14.76 1.66 -6.04
C HIS A 201 16.29 1.82 -6.14
N SER A 202 17.04 1.23 -5.21
CA SER A 202 18.51 1.25 -5.22
C SER A 202 19.15 0.39 -6.32
N GLN A 203 18.37 -0.48 -6.95
CA GLN A 203 18.81 -1.41 -8.02
C GLN A 203 18.27 -1.01 -9.40
N THR A 204 17.57 0.14 -9.48
CA THR A 204 17.03 0.65 -10.73
C THR A 204 18.17 1.18 -11.60
N GLU A 205 18.20 0.73 -12.84
CA GLU A 205 19.11 1.21 -13.86
C GLU A 205 18.45 2.34 -14.67
N PHE A 206 19.27 3.28 -15.14
CA PHE A 206 18.82 4.41 -15.94
C PHE A 206 19.77 4.63 -17.11
N SER A 207 19.23 4.59 -18.30
CA SER A 207 19.88 5.01 -19.54
C SER A 207 19.00 6.03 -20.25
N LEU A 208 19.56 6.76 -21.22
CA LEU A 208 18.78 7.75 -21.95
C LEU A 208 17.56 7.12 -22.67
N PRO A 209 17.63 5.97 -23.35
CA PRO A 209 16.44 5.29 -23.88
C PRO A 209 15.41 4.94 -22.81
N MET A 210 15.81 4.39 -21.66
CA MET A 210 14.89 4.00 -20.58
C MET A 210 14.11 5.20 -20.01
N VAL A 211 14.77 6.35 -19.86
CA VAL A 211 14.08 7.53 -19.32
C VAL A 211 13.19 8.22 -20.34
N HIS A 212 13.49 8.09 -21.63
CA HIS A 212 12.56 8.51 -22.69
C HIS A 212 11.32 7.62 -22.72
N GLU A 213 11.48 6.31 -22.56
CA GLU A 213 10.33 5.39 -22.44
C GLU A 213 9.51 5.67 -21.18
N GLU A 214 10.16 5.98 -20.03
CA GLU A 214 9.46 6.45 -18.83
C GLU A 214 8.63 7.71 -19.11
N LEU A 215 9.20 8.69 -19.83
CA LEU A 215 8.51 9.93 -20.19
C LEU A 215 7.32 9.68 -21.13
N ASP A 216 7.52 8.86 -22.17
CA ASP A 216 6.44 8.46 -23.09
C ASP A 216 5.31 7.76 -22.36
N TYR A 217 5.63 6.78 -21.49
CA TYR A 217 4.66 6.13 -20.61
C TYR A 217 3.85 7.13 -19.78
N MET A 218 4.51 8.15 -19.19
CA MET A 218 3.82 9.18 -18.42
C MET A 218 2.88 10.03 -19.27
N GLN A 219 3.24 10.31 -20.52
CA GLN A 219 2.50 11.18 -21.43
C GLN A 219 1.34 10.46 -22.11
N THR A 220 1.51 9.20 -22.49
CA THR A 220 0.55 8.45 -23.31
C THR A 220 -0.41 7.59 -22.49
N ASN A 221 0.00 7.14 -21.29
CA ASN A 221 -0.75 6.20 -20.45
C ASN A 221 -1.28 4.96 -21.22
N PRO A 222 -0.43 4.16 -21.83
CA PRO A 222 -0.85 3.10 -22.75
C PRO A 222 -1.68 1.99 -22.07
N HIS A 223 -1.66 1.92 -20.74
CA HIS A 223 -2.36 0.89 -19.95
C HIS A 223 -3.64 1.42 -19.26
N GLU A 224 -4.11 2.63 -19.59
CA GLU A 224 -5.19 3.30 -18.84
C GLU A 224 -6.45 2.44 -18.71
N GLN A 225 -6.86 1.75 -19.76
CA GLN A 225 -8.06 0.92 -19.75
C GLN A 225 -7.93 -0.25 -18.76
N GLN A 226 -6.79 -0.97 -18.78
CA GLN A 226 -6.55 -2.08 -17.86
C GLN A 226 -6.42 -1.58 -16.41
N LEU A 227 -5.73 -0.45 -16.21
CA LEU A 227 -5.60 0.15 -14.87
C LEU A 227 -6.94 0.62 -14.32
N ARG A 228 -7.83 1.17 -15.17
CA ARG A 228 -9.19 1.56 -14.79
C ARG A 228 -9.96 0.37 -14.26
N GLU A 229 -9.98 -0.73 -15.01
CA GLU A 229 -10.64 -1.97 -14.60
C GLU A 229 -10.13 -2.48 -13.24
N ILE A 230 -8.80 -2.42 -13.00
CA ILE A 230 -8.20 -2.86 -11.75
C ILE A 230 -8.55 -1.93 -10.59
N PHE A 231 -8.50 -0.60 -10.77
CA PHE A 231 -8.87 0.35 -9.72
C PHE A 231 -10.37 0.31 -9.38
N ASP A 232 -11.22 0.14 -10.38
CA ASP A 232 -12.67 -0.01 -10.18
C ASP A 232 -12.97 -1.32 -9.42
N LEU A 233 -12.31 -2.42 -9.78
CA LEU A 233 -12.40 -3.69 -9.08
C LEU A 233 -11.93 -3.57 -7.62
N ALA A 234 -10.84 -2.84 -7.39
CA ALA A 234 -10.26 -2.64 -6.06
C ALA A 234 -11.07 -1.65 -5.19
N HIS A 235 -12.02 -0.92 -5.78
CA HIS A 235 -12.72 0.22 -5.16
C HIS A 235 -11.74 1.25 -4.58
N VAL A 236 -10.71 1.60 -5.37
CA VAL A 236 -9.67 2.54 -4.97
C VAL A 236 -9.76 3.80 -5.82
N ASP A 237 -10.00 4.93 -5.14
CA ASP A 237 -10.05 6.27 -5.74
C ASP A 237 -8.79 7.11 -5.41
N TYR A 238 -7.95 6.66 -4.47
CA TYR A 238 -6.63 7.20 -4.17
C TYR A 238 -5.65 6.10 -3.80
N GLY A 239 -4.56 6.04 -4.52
CA GLY A 239 -3.46 5.09 -4.28
C GLY A 239 -2.50 5.04 -5.44
N ARG A 240 -1.47 4.19 -5.32
CA ARG A 240 -0.53 3.88 -6.40
C ARG A 240 -0.50 2.38 -6.64
N ILE A 241 -0.76 1.99 -7.88
CA ILE A 241 -0.55 0.63 -8.35
C ILE A 241 0.91 0.47 -8.77
N ASP A 242 1.53 -0.64 -8.32
CA ASP A 242 2.81 -1.13 -8.83
C ASP A 242 2.52 -2.42 -9.64
N TYR A 243 2.98 -2.46 -10.88
CA TYR A 243 2.67 -3.56 -11.82
C TYR A 243 3.79 -3.79 -12.83
N SER A 244 3.71 -4.88 -13.56
CA SER A 244 4.54 -5.17 -14.75
C SER A 244 3.65 -5.61 -15.92
N ILE A 245 4.23 -5.70 -17.11
CA ILE A 245 3.53 -6.20 -18.30
C ILE A 245 4.05 -7.59 -18.64
N LYS A 246 3.13 -8.52 -18.90
CA LYS A 246 3.43 -9.84 -19.44
C LYS A 246 2.45 -10.16 -20.56
N ASN A 247 2.98 -10.43 -21.75
CA ASN A 247 2.17 -10.72 -22.95
C ASN A 247 1.08 -9.64 -23.21
N GLY A 248 1.44 -8.36 -23.06
CA GLY A 248 0.52 -7.21 -23.23
C GLY A 248 -0.50 -7.03 -22.11
N ARG A 249 -0.43 -7.79 -21.01
CA ARG A 249 -1.37 -7.74 -19.89
C ARG A 249 -0.71 -7.23 -18.63
N VAL A 250 -1.42 -6.38 -17.91
CA VAL A 250 -1.01 -5.88 -16.59
C VAL A 250 -0.96 -7.04 -15.59
N GLN A 251 0.17 -7.19 -14.90
CA GLN A 251 0.35 -8.06 -13.75
C GLN A 251 0.51 -7.18 -12.52
N THR A 252 -0.51 -7.10 -11.68
CA THR A 252 -0.56 -6.19 -10.52
C THR A 252 0.14 -6.81 -9.33
N TRP A 253 1.15 -6.11 -8.79
CA TRP A 253 1.86 -6.53 -7.58
C TRP A 253 1.20 -6.03 -6.30
N GLU A 254 0.73 -4.78 -6.31
CA GLU A 254 0.04 -4.15 -5.19
C GLU A 254 -0.63 -2.85 -5.59
N ILE A 255 -1.62 -2.42 -4.81
CA ILE A 255 -2.05 -1.03 -4.73
C ILE A 255 -1.70 -0.53 -3.32
N ASN A 256 -0.86 0.49 -3.26
CA ASN A 256 -0.47 1.15 -2.02
C ASN A 256 -1.41 2.34 -1.78
N LEU A 257 -2.16 2.31 -0.69
CA LEU A 257 -3.14 3.35 -0.34
C LEU A 257 -2.50 4.59 0.31
N ASN A 258 -1.21 4.50 0.68
CA ASN A 258 -0.43 5.63 1.20
C ASN A 258 0.96 5.66 0.56
N PRO A 259 1.04 5.85 -0.76
CA PRO A 259 2.30 5.81 -1.48
C PRO A 259 3.17 7.03 -1.21
N THR A 260 4.48 6.85 -1.31
CA THR A 260 5.41 7.99 -1.42
C THR A 260 5.13 8.71 -2.73
N ILE A 261 4.69 9.98 -2.64
CA ILE A 261 4.31 10.79 -3.82
C ILE A 261 5.54 11.41 -4.47
N GLY A 262 6.46 11.92 -3.65
CA GLY A 262 7.72 12.52 -4.07
C GLY A 262 8.75 12.38 -2.96
N ARG A 263 10.02 12.62 -3.31
CA ARG A 263 11.03 12.78 -2.26
C ARG A 263 10.88 14.16 -1.65
N GLY A 264 10.93 14.24 -0.34
CA GLY A 264 11.07 15.51 0.37
C GLY A 264 12.38 16.22 0.00
N LEU A 265 12.81 17.16 0.80
CA LEU A 265 14.05 17.92 0.61
C LEU A 265 15.34 17.06 0.69
N ARG A 266 15.22 15.74 0.86
CA ARG A 266 16.39 14.83 0.95
C ARG A 266 17.11 14.78 -0.40
N PRO A 267 18.44 15.02 -0.42
CA PRO A 267 19.24 14.88 -1.64
C PRO A 267 19.09 13.49 -2.25
N SER A 268 19.05 13.41 -3.58
CA SER A 268 19.18 12.12 -4.26
C SER A 268 20.58 11.57 -4.01
N THR A 269 20.68 10.34 -3.53
CA THR A 269 21.95 9.61 -3.42
C THR A 269 22.42 9.09 -4.77
N MET A 270 21.55 9.10 -5.80
CA MET A 270 21.83 8.61 -7.13
C MET A 270 22.35 9.75 -8.01
N LYS A 271 23.57 9.62 -8.47
CA LYS A 271 24.16 10.52 -9.48
C LYS A 271 23.80 10.01 -10.87
N LEU A 272 22.97 10.74 -11.58
CA LEU A 272 22.60 10.45 -12.97
C LEU A 272 23.44 11.30 -13.92
N ALA A 273 23.60 10.84 -15.16
CA ALA A 273 24.13 11.67 -16.22
C ALA A 273 23.23 12.90 -16.44
N PRO A 274 23.77 14.07 -16.78
CA PRO A 274 22.99 15.31 -16.87
C PRO A 274 21.80 15.25 -17.83
N ASP A 275 21.97 14.59 -18.97
CA ASP A 275 20.93 14.38 -19.99
C ASP A 275 19.80 13.45 -19.47
N VAL A 276 20.15 12.37 -18.78
CA VAL A 276 19.21 11.46 -18.12
C VAL A 276 18.42 12.19 -17.02
N ASP A 277 19.08 13.00 -16.19
CA ASP A 277 18.40 13.76 -15.15
C ASP A 277 17.48 14.85 -15.71
N ALA A 278 17.86 15.47 -16.83
CA ALA A 278 17.03 16.47 -17.51
C ALA A 278 15.68 15.86 -17.98
N VAL A 279 15.70 14.71 -18.67
CA VAL A 279 14.48 14.02 -19.11
C VAL A 279 13.61 13.61 -17.91
N ARG A 280 14.22 13.09 -16.86
CA ARG A 280 13.48 12.73 -15.63
C ARG A 280 12.93 13.95 -14.90
N ALA A 281 13.59 15.10 -14.98
CA ALA A 281 13.06 16.35 -14.41
C ALA A 281 11.81 16.82 -15.19
N GLU A 282 11.81 16.68 -16.52
CA GLU A 282 10.64 16.94 -17.36
C GLU A 282 9.46 16.04 -16.96
N GLY A 283 9.68 14.72 -16.85
CA GLY A 283 8.65 13.77 -16.41
C GLY A 283 8.11 14.08 -15.02
N ARG A 284 8.98 14.46 -14.07
CA ARG A 284 8.55 14.90 -12.73
C ARG A 284 7.64 16.13 -12.79
N LYS A 285 8.02 17.14 -13.57
CA LYS A 285 7.22 18.36 -13.76
C LYS A 285 5.85 18.03 -14.37
N TYR A 286 5.85 17.23 -15.45
CA TYR A 286 4.63 16.77 -16.13
C TYR A 286 3.68 16.05 -15.14
N PHE A 287 4.19 15.10 -14.36
CA PHE A 287 3.40 14.37 -13.38
C PHE A 287 2.79 15.29 -12.33
N PHE A 288 3.58 16.15 -11.68
CA PHE A 288 3.07 16.98 -10.58
C PHE A 288 2.05 18.01 -11.03
N GLN A 289 2.15 18.55 -12.23
CA GLN A 289 1.13 19.44 -12.79
C GLN A 289 -0.22 18.72 -12.93
N ARG A 290 -0.22 17.49 -13.44
CA ARG A 290 -1.43 16.67 -13.58
C ARG A 290 -1.95 16.18 -12.24
N PHE A 291 -1.09 15.87 -11.31
CA PHE A 291 -1.42 15.44 -9.96
C PHE A 291 -2.13 16.57 -9.18
N GLU A 292 -1.63 17.79 -9.28
CA GLU A 292 -2.29 18.98 -8.73
C GLU A 292 -3.69 19.19 -9.35
N THR A 293 -3.80 19.07 -10.67
CA THR A 293 -5.09 19.18 -11.37
C THR A 293 -6.09 18.12 -10.86
N ALA A 294 -5.64 16.87 -10.68
CA ALA A 294 -6.49 15.79 -10.18
C ALA A 294 -7.00 16.06 -8.75
N TRP A 295 -6.17 16.64 -7.88
CA TRP A 295 -6.60 17.03 -6.55
C TRP A 295 -7.64 18.15 -6.56
N LYS A 296 -7.49 19.16 -7.44
CA LYS A 296 -8.48 20.24 -7.60
C LYS A 296 -9.84 19.71 -8.07
N GLU A 297 -9.88 18.65 -8.87
CA GLU A 297 -11.12 18.02 -9.34
C GLU A 297 -11.90 17.26 -8.24
N VAL A 298 -11.20 16.77 -7.22
CA VAL A 298 -11.84 16.04 -6.12
C VAL A 298 -12.12 16.92 -4.90
N GLU A 299 -11.59 18.13 -4.86
CA GLU A 299 -11.83 19.07 -3.79
C GLU A 299 -13.29 19.54 -3.76
N LEU A 300 -13.89 19.54 -2.58
CA LEU A 300 -15.16 20.21 -2.32
C LEU A 300 -14.88 21.53 -1.60
N PHE A 301 -15.37 22.61 -2.22
CA PHE A 301 -15.41 23.93 -1.61
C PHE A 301 -16.73 24.09 -0.87
N ASN A 302 -16.71 24.14 0.45
CA ASN A 302 -17.92 24.31 1.26
C ASN A 302 -17.62 24.98 2.60
N ASP A 303 -17.12 26.22 2.54
CA ASP A 303 -16.68 26.96 3.72
C ASP A 303 -17.84 27.62 4.50
N SER A 304 -19.09 27.57 3.98
CA SER A 304 -20.21 28.31 4.55
C SER A 304 -21.14 27.48 5.44
N GLU A 305 -21.05 26.14 5.42
CA GLU A 305 -21.91 25.30 6.23
C GLU A 305 -21.24 24.82 7.52
N PRO A 306 -21.99 24.73 8.65
CA PRO A 306 -21.43 24.34 9.93
C PRO A 306 -20.88 22.90 9.92
N ALA A 307 -19.90 22.66 10.80
CA ALA A 307 -19.40 21.32 11.08
C ALA A 307 -20.53 20.42 11.63
N VAL A 308 -20.41 19.14 11.41
CA VAL A 308 -21.35 18.12 11.87
C VAL A 308 -20.81 17.45 13.13
N GLU A 309 -21.58 17.46 14.20
CA GLU A 309 -21.25 16.73 15.42
C GLU A 309 -21.68 15.27 15.29
N LEU A 310 -20.74 14.33 15.53
CA LEU A 310 -20.99 12.89 15.47
C LEU A 310 -21.16 12.26 16.85
N LYS A 311 -22.15 11.38 16.97
CA LYS A 311 -22.40 10.55 18.14
C LYS A 311 -21.79 9.16 17.96
N VAL A 312 -20.47 9.06 18.14
CA VAL A 312 -19.78 7.76 18.15
C VAL A 312 -19.77 7.21 19.57
N ARG A 313 -20.13 5.92 19.69
CA ARG A 313 -20.17 5.21 21.00
C ARG A 313 -18.78 5.25 21.67
N SER A 314 -18.80 5.40 23.02
CA SER A 314 -17.58 5.50 23.84
C SER A 314 -16.66 4.29 23.69
N GLU A 315 -17.23 3.09 23.58
CA GLU A 315 -16.50 1.83 23.45
C GLU A 315 -15.68 1.77 22.15
N ILE A 316 -16.22 2.31 21.05
CA ILE A 316 -15.51 2.40 19.75
C ILE A 316 -14.33 3.36 19.86
N ARG A 317 -14.54 4.53 20.50
CA ARG A 317 -13.47 5.51 20.72
C ARG A 317 -12.38 4.97 21.65
N GLU A 318 -12.76 4.23 22.67
CA GLU A 318 -11.82 3.60 23.59
C GLU A 318 -11.03 2.48 22.92
N ALA A 319 -11.67 1.60 22.15
CA ALA A 319 -10.99 0.57 21.35
C ALA A 319 -9.97 1.17 20.38
N ALA A 320 -10.26 2.33 19.76
CA ALA A 320 -9.33 3.02 18.89
C ALA A 320 -8.10 3.53 19.66
N ARG A 321 -8.27 4.07 20.86
CA ARG A 321 -7.17 4.55 21.72
C ARG A 321 -6.28 3.41 22.24
N MET A 322 -6.88 2.30 22.61
CA MET A 322 -6.19 1.16 23.23
C MET A 322 -5.40 0.33 22.20
N SER A 323 -5.95 0.16 21.00
CA SER A 323 -5.41 -0.78 20.00
C SER A 323 -3.98 -0.45 19.53
N GLU A 324 -3.59 0.81 19.56
CA GLU A 324 -2.24 1.24 19.17
C GLU A 324 -1.20 0.87 20.26
N VAL A 325 -1.54 1.10 21.53
CA VAL A 325 -0.66 0.79 22.67
C VAL A 325 -0.45 -0.72 22.79
N ASP A 326 -1.51 -1.50 22.62
CA ASP A 326 -1.48 -2.96 22.78
C ASP A 326 -0.74 -3.64 21.62
N GLU A 327 -0.84 -3.14 20.39
CA GLU A 327 -0.12 -3.72 19.26
C GLU A 327 1.40 -3.56 19.41
N GLN A 328 1.88 -2.39 19.83
CA GLN A 328 3.31 -2.15 20.08
C GLN A 328 3.85 -2.99 21.25
N ARG A 329 3.07 -3.10 22.34
CA ARG A 329 3.44 -3.93 23.49
C ARG A 329 3.51 -5.40 23.12
N LEU A 330 2.54 -5.91 22.36
CA LEU A 330 2.49 -7.30 21.92
C LEU A 330 3.68 -7.65 21.02
N LEU A 331 4.00 -6.80 20.03
CA LEU A 331 5.14 -6.99 19.15
C LEU A 331 6.46 -7.02 19.92
N THR A 332 6.62 -6.11 20.88
CA THR A 332 7.83 -6.06 21.72
C THR A 332 7.97 -7.31 22.60
N ALA A 333 6.87 -7.73 23.23
CA ALA A 333 6.83 -8.95 24.04
C ALA A 333 7.10 -10.20 23.20
N THR A 334 6.50 -10.31 22.03
CA THR A 334 6.69 -11.44 21.11
C THR A 334 8.15 -11.55 20.64
N ARG A 335 8.77 -10.43 20.25
CA ARG A 335 10.20 -10.41 19.88
C ARG A 335 11.10 -10.83 21.05
N ALA A 336 10.80 -10.38 22.26
CA ALA A 336 11.55 -10.74 23.46
C ALA A 336 11.44 -12.24 23.78
N ILE A 337 10.27 -12.84 23.62
CA ILE A 337 10.03 -14.27 23.86
C ILE A 337 10.65 -15.15 22.77
N LEU A 338 10.52 -14.78 21.51
CA LEU A 338 10.97 -15.61 20.38
C LEU A 338 12.49 -15.52 20.14
N ARG A 339 13.12 -14.39 20.47
CA ARG A 339 14.56 -14.17 20.26
C ARG A 339 15.48 -15.24 20.89
N PRO A 340 15.30 -15.65 22.15
CA PRO A 340 16.14 -16.67 22.79
C PRO A 340 15.99 -18.07 22.18
N VAL A 341 14.80 -18.38 21.62
CA VAL A 341 14.49 -19.73 21.08
C VAL A 341 14.63 -19.80 19.55
N LYS A 342 15.09 -18.71 18.93
CA LYS A 342 15.30 -18.62 17.47
C LYS A 342 16.00 -19.85 16.87
N PRO A 343 17.14 -20.35 17.40
CA PRO A 343 17.84 -21.50 16.83
C PRO A 343 17.03 -22.80 16.88
N LEU A 344 16.06 -22.89 17.82
CA LEU A 344 15.22 -24.06 18.03
C LEU A 344 13.95 -24.04 17.16
N ILE A 345 13.50 -22.86 16.74
CA ILE A 345 12.25 -22.69 15.98
C ILE A 345 12.51 -22.81 14.47
N GLU A 346 13.63 -22.32 13.96
CA GLU A 346 13.95 -22.33 12.53
C GLU A 346 13.80 -23.71 11.84
N PRO A 347 14.15 -24.84 12.47
CA PRO A 347 13.98 -26.17 11.86
C PRO A 347 12.59 -26.80 12.07
N LEU A 348 11.64 -26.14 12.77
CA LEU A 348 10.36 -26.75 13.14
C LEU A 348 9.34 -26.76 11.98
N SER A 349 8.46 -27.76 12.02
CA SER A 349 7.39 -27.89 11.01
C SER A 349 6.32 -26.81 11.14
N LEU A 350 5.68 -26.48 10.03
CA LEU A 350 4.62 -25.47 9.97
C LEU A 350 3.45 -25.72 10.97
N PRO A 351 2.95 -26.95 11.21
CA PRO A 351 1.93 -27.20 12.22
C PRO A 351 2.35 -26.75 13.63
N PHE A 352 3.60 -26.98 13.99
CA PHE A 352 4.15 -26.55 15.28
C PHE A 352 4.32 -25.02 15.35
N LEU A 353 4.76 -24.39 14.27
CA LEU A 353 4.89 -22.94 14.18
C LEU A 353 3.51 -22.24 14.22
N ARG A 354 2.47 -22.85 13.63
CA ARG A 354 1.09 -22.39 13.75
C ARG A 354 0.59 -22.46 15.20
N ALA A 355 0.90 -23.55 15.92
CA ALA A 355 0.56 -23.69 17.32
C ALA A 355 1.26 -22.64 18.20
N LEU A 356 2.54 -22.37 17.97
CA LEU A 356 3.28 -21.31 18.65
C LEU A 356 2.70 -19.92 18.36
N GLY A 357 2.34 -19.63 17.11
CA GLY A 357 1.69 -18.38 16.70
C GLY A 357 0.34 -18.19 17.41
N TRP A 358 -0.42 -19.27 17.60
CA TRP A 358 -1.67 -19.25 18.37
C TRP A 358 -1.45 -18.98 19.85
N LEU A 359 -0.49 -19.67 20.47
CA LEU A 359 -0.10 -19.49 21.88
C LEU A 359 0.43 -18.07 22.17
N ALA A 360 1.12 -17.46 21.21
CA ALA A 360 1.60 -16.08 21.32
C ALA A 360 0.55 -15.01 21.04
N GLY A 361 -0.72 -15.39 20.85
CA GLY A 361 -1.79 -14.44 20.50
C GLY A 361 -1.69 -13.83 19.11
N LEU A 362 -0.81 -14.38 18.25
CA LEU A 362 -0.60 -13.91 16.87
C LEU A 362 -1.70 -14.39 15.92
N ASN A 363 -2.53 -15.32 16.36
CA ASN A 363 -3.70 -15.87 15.68
C ASN A 363 -4.94 -15.68 16.55
N GLN A 364 -5.60 -14.53 16.43
CA GLN A 364 -7.03 -14.49 16.77
C GLN A 364 -7.77 -15.01 15.55
N SER A 365 -8.47 -16.17 15.67
CA SER A 365 -9.38 -16.64 14.64
C SER A 365 -10.44 -15.56 14.37
N PRO A 366 -10.76 -15.27 13.11
CA PRO A 366 -11.98 -14.54 12.81
C PRO A 366 -13.15 -15.49 13.16
N ASN A 367 -14.02 -15.09 14.08
CA ASN A 367 -15.39 -15.55 14.10
C ASN A 367 -16.18 -14.84 13.02
#